data_95e0bda0ce82af0be933d17eed9fe0f9
#
_entry.id   95e0bda0ce82af0be933d17eed9fe0f9
#
_cell.length_a   1.000
_cell.length_b   1.000
_cell.length_c   1.000
_cell.angle_alpha   90.00
_cell.angle_beta   90.00
_cell.angle_gamma   90.00
#
_symmetry.space_group_name_H-M   'P 1'
#
loop_
_entity.id
_entity.type
_entity.pdbx_description
1 polymer ?
#
loop_
_entity_poly.entity_id
_entity_poly.type
_entity_poly.pdbx_seq_one_letter_code
_entity_poly.pdbx_strand_id
1 'polypeptide(L)' 'MSHPVNDEILERLYEEVKEEFPNEHPAFIVHEVRKRFDELSQ' A
#
# COMPACT_ATOMS: atom_id res chain seq x y z
N MET A 1 1.18 5.83 20.58
CA MET A 1 0.98 6.81 19.52
C MET A 1 1.56 6.31 18.23
N SER A 2 0.78 6.26 17.21
CA SER A 2 1.24 5.73 15.94
C SER A 2 2.09 6.76 15.19
N HIS A 3 2.91 6.27 14.28
CA HIS A 3 3.77 7.13 13.49
C HIS A 3 3.05 7.55 12.22
N PRO A 4 2.72 8.82 12.08
CA PRO A 4 2.00 9.29 10.90
C PRO A 4 2.76 9.03 9.59
N VAL A 5 4.07 8.93 9.68
CA VAL A 5 4.85 8.69 8.47
C VAL A 5 4.50 7.36 7.84
N ASN A 6 4.39 6.31 8.66
CA ASN A 6 4.02 5.00 8.13
C ASN A 6 2.62 5.01 7.54
N ASP A 7 1.69 5.70 8.20
CA ASP A 7 0.33 5.77 7.69
C ASP A 7 0.29 6.48 6.35
N GLU A 8 1.06 7.55 6.21
CA GLU A 8 1.07 8.30 4.96
C GLU A 8 1.62 7.46 3.81
N ILE A 9 2.70 6.73 4.07
CA ILE A 9 3.30 5.91 3.04
C ILE A 9 2.33 4.80 2.63
N LEU A 10 1.68 4.17 3.59
CA LEU A 10 0.73 3.11 3.29
C LEU A 10 -0.44 3.63 2.47
N GLU A 11 -0.96 4.80 2.83
CA GLU A 11 -2.07 5.37 2.09
C GLU A 11 -1.66 5.69 0.66
N ARG A 12 -0.47 6.24 0.48
CA ARG A 12 0.01 6.56 -0.85
C ARG A 12 0.17 5.30 -1.69
N LEU A 13 0.76 4.28 -1.13
CA LEU A 13 0.92 3.02 -1.84
C LEU A 13 -0.44 2.42 -2.19
N TYR A 14 -1.38 2.54 -1.27
CA TYR A 14 -2.72 2.02 -1.50
C TYR A 14 -3.34 2.66 -2.72
N GLU A 15 -3.23 3.98 -2.81
CA GLU A 15 -3.81 4.69 -3.95
C GLU A 15 -3.11 4.33 -5.24
N GLU A 16 -1.79 4.20 -5.20
CA GLU A 16 -1.05 3.83 -6.39
C GLU A 16 -1.47 2.46 -6.91
N VAL A 17 -1.56 1.50 -6.01
CA VAL A 17 -1.92 0.16 -6.41
C VAL A 17 -3.36 0.12 -6.92
N LYS A 18 -4.25 0.88 -6.28
CA LYS A 18 -5.64 0.91 -6.72
C LYS A 18 -5.76 1.49 -8.11
N GLU A 19 -4.93 2.47 -8.44
CA GLU A 19 -4.96 3.04 -9.77
C GLU A 19 -4.41 2.08 -10.82
N GLU A 20 -3.38 1.33 -10.45
CA GLU A 20 -2.81 0.36 -11.37
C GLU A 20 -3.75 -0.83 -11.58
N PHE A 21 -4.45 -1.22 -10.53
CA PHE A 21 -5.32 -2.39 -10.58
C PHE A 21 -6.71 -2.03 -10.08
N PRO A 22 -7.43 -1.19 -10.83
CA PRO A 22 -8.74 -0.71 -10.36
C PRO A 22 -9.79 -1.81 -10.28
N ASN A 23 -9.61 -2.89 -11.02
CA ASN A 23 -10.60 -3.97 -11.06
C ASN A 23 -10.20 -5.17 -10.22
N GLU A 24 -9.12 -5.04 -9.45
CA GLU A 24 -8.66 -6.16 -8.65
C GLU A 24 -9.41 -6.22 -7.32
N HIS A 25 -9.37 -7.39 -6.74
CA HIS A 25 -10.02 -7.62 -5.46
C HIS A 25 -9.34 -6.81 -4.36
N PRO A 26 -10.09 -6.34 -3.34
CA PRO A 26 -9.47 -5.61 -2.24
C PRO A 26 -8.34 -6.39 -1.55
N ALA A 27 -8.50 -7.71 -1.44
CA ALA A 27 -7.45 -8.53 -0.83
C ALA A 27 -6.16 -8.44 -1.63
N PHE A 28 -6.27 -8.41 -2.96
CA PHE A 28 -5.09 -8.28 -3.80
C PHE A 28 -4.42 -6.92 -3.55
N ILE A 29 -5.21 -5.86 -3.47
CA ILE A 29 -4.68 -4.52 -3.26
C ILE A 29 -3.88 -4.47 -1.96
N VAL A 30 -4.45 -4.99 -0.89
CA VAL A 30 -3.76 -5.00 0.40
C VAL A 30 -2.46 -5.78 0.32
N HIS A 31 -2.51 -6.94 -0.32
CA HIS A 31 -1.31 -7.77 -0.44
C HIS A 31 -0.20 -7.05 -1.20
N GLU A 32 -0.55 -6.38 -2.28
CA GLU A 32 0.43 -5.68 -3.09
C GLU A 32 1.01 -4.49 -2.34
N VAL A 33 0.17 -3.77 -1.61
CA VAL A 33 0.65 -2.63 -0.83
C VAL A 33 1.67 -3.09 0.20
N ARG A 34 1.37 -4.16 0.91
CA ARG A 34 2.29 -4.66 1.92
C ARG A 34 3.60 -5.12 1.31
N LYS A 35 3.53 -5.74 0.15
CA LYS A 35 4.73 -6.19 -0.54
C LYS A 35 5.62 -5.01 -0.89
N ARG A 36 5.04 -3.96 -1.44
CA ARG A 36 5.81 -2.78 -1.82
C ARG A 36 6.38 -2.07 -0.59
N PHE A 37 5.59 -2.02 0.47
CA PHE A 37 6.05 -1.38 1.69
C PHE A 37 7.26 -2.14 2.27
N ASP A 38 7.21 -3.46 2.21
CA ASP A 38 8.32 -4.27 2.70
C ASP A 38 9.57 -4.04 1.88
N GLU A 39 9.42 -3.89 0.57
CA GLU A 39 10.57 -3.61 -0.28
C GLU A 39 11.19 -2.26 0.04
N LEU A 40 10.38 -1.29 0.38
CA LEU A 40 10.91 0.02 0.73
C LEU A 40 11.69 -0.02 2.04
N SER A 41 11.37 -0.96 2.91
CA SER A 41 12.03 -1.06 4.20
C SER A 41 13.43 -1.68 4.12
N GLN A 42 13.78 -2.25 3.00
CA GLN A 42 15.09 -2.88 2.86
C GLN A 42 16.20 -1.93 2.49
#